data_13f658d80d01efacf7da1e934f0d674d
#
_entry.id   13f658d80d01efacf7da1e934f0d674d
#
_cell.length_a   1.000
_cell.length_b   1.000
_cell.length_c   1.000
_cell.angle_alpha   90.00
_cell.angle_beta   90.00
_cell.angle_gamma   90.00
#
_symmetry.space_group_name_H-M   'P 1'
#
loop_
_entity.id
_entity.type
_entity.pdbx_description
1 polymer ?
#
loop_
_entity_poly.entity_id
_entity_poly.type
_entity_poly.pdbx_seq_one_letter_code
_entity_poly.pdbx_strand_id
1 'polypeptide(L)'
;MSYSYYGELCTEVYDLTKPVGHSIGGDIEYYREKLKDCKGRILEAMVGSGRVIIPLLESGLTVDGVDYSPHMLSSCRARCEERGLHPNLYEANLVELSLPHKYEAIIIPGGSFLLIEKREESIQALRRLYEHLEPGGMLLLDLFLP
;
A
#
# COMPACT_ATOMS: atom_id res chain seq x y z
N MET A 1 -9.09 -8.38 -16.64
CA MET A 1 -8.15 -8.20 -15.55
C MET A 1 -8.07 -9.45 -14.72
N SER A 2 -6.90 -9.73 -14.22
CA SER A 2 -6.65 -10.93 -13.42
C SER A 2 -6.85 -10.71 -11.91
N TYR A 3 -7.28 -9.53 -11.50
CA TYR A 3 -7.53 -9.20 -10.11
C TYR A 3 -8.60 -8.12 -10.00
N SER A 4 -9.15 -7.97 -8.80
CA SER A 4 -10.26 -7.06 -8.55
C SER A 4 -9.85 -5.60 -8.76
N TYR A 5 -10.77 -4.84 -9.34
CA TYR A 5 -10.61 -3.40 -9.55
C TYR A 5 -11.67 -2.66 -8.74
N TYR A 6 -11.23 -1.69 -7.94
CA TYR A 6 -12.13 -0.90 -7.12
C TYR A 6 -12.53 0.37 -7.86
N GLY A 7 -13.79 0.43 -8.33
CA GLY A 7 -14.37 1.61 -8.92
C GLY A 7 -14.88 2.60 -7.86
N GLU A 8 -15.57 3.65 -8.31
CA GLU A 8 -16.02 4.71 -7.42
C GLU A 8 -16.96 4.22 -6.31
N LEU A 9 -18.01 3.47 -6.66
CA LEU A 9 -18.97 2.96 -5.69
C LEU A 9 -18.31 2.00 -4.70
N CYS A 10 -17.49 1.09 -5.19
CA CYS A 10 -16.79 0.14 -4.35
C CYS A 10 -15.86 0.86 -3.36
N THR A 11 -15.22 1.94 -3.82
CA THR A 11 -14.36 2.78 -2.98
C THR A 11 -15.18 3.45 -1.88
N GLU A 12 -16.36 3.99 -2.20
CA GLU A 12 -17.23 4.61 -1.19
C GLU A 12 -17.65 3.61 -0.12
N VAL A 13 -18.06 2.40 -0.52
CA VAL A 13 -18.42 1.34 0.42
C VAL A 13 -17.23 0.92 1.26
N TYR A 14 -16.07 0.77 0.65
CA TYR A 14 -14.84 0.42 1.36
C TYR A 14 -14.51 1.48 2.41
N ASP A 15 -14.60 2.77 2.05
CA ASP A 15 -14.27 3.86 2.94
C ASP A 15 -15.22 3.96 4.14
N LEU A 16 -16.48 3.61 3.95
CA LEU A 16 -17.46 3.58 5.03
C LEU A 16 -17.21 2.41 6.01
N THR A 17 -16.77 1.27 5.50
CA THR A 17 -16.57 0.06 6.29
C THR A 17 -15.17 -0.07 6.86
N LYS A 18 -14.18 0.59 6.25
CA LYS A 18 -12.77 0.54 6.67
C LYS A 18 -12.19 1.95 6.72
N PRO A 19 -12.56 2.73 7.76
CA PRO A 19 -12.06 4.10 7.88
C PRO A 19 -10.56 4.15 8.15
N VAL A 20 -9.99 5.35 8.02
CA VAL A 20 -8.59 5.61 8.34
C VAL A 20 -8.27 5.13 9.75
N GLY A 21 -7.16 4.40 9.89
CA GLY A 21 -6.72 3.92 11.19
C GLY A 21 -7.47 2.69 11.70
N HIS A 22 -8.43 2.17 10.92
CA HIS A 22 -9.14 0.94 11.29
C HIS A 22 -8.21 -0.26 11.12
N SER A 23 -7.77 -0.83 12.23
CA SER A 23 -6.86 -1.96 12.22
C SER A 23 -7.61 -3.25 11.94
N ILE A 24 -7.01 -4.12 11.11
CA ILE A 24 -7.53 -5.46 10.83
C ILE A 24 -6.56 -6.45 11.47
N GLY A 25 -7.02 -7.12 12.54
CA GLY A 25 -6.18 -8.07 13.26
C GLY A 25 -4.90 -7.47 13.82
N GLY A 26 -4.90 -6.17 14.13
CA GLY A 26 -3.72 -5.51 14.69
C GLY A 26 -2.65 -5.15 13.66
N ASP A 27 -2.99 -5.14 12.36
CA ASP A 27 -1.99 -4.92 11.31
C ASP A 27 -1.31 -3.54 11.38
N ILE A 28 -2.05 -2.47 11.67
CA ILE A 28 -1.47 -1.13 11.76
C ILE A 28 -0.43 -1.07 12.87
N GLU A 29 -0.74 -1.61 14.04
CA GLU A 29 0.18 -1.67 15.18
C GLU A 29 1.41 -2.51 14.84
N TYR A 30 1.23 -3.61 14.13
CA TYR A 30 2.32 -4.47 13.69
C TYR A 30 3.27 -3.73 12.74
N TYR A 31 2.74 -3.08 11.71
CA TYR A 31 3.58 -2.34 10.77
C TYR A 31 4.24 -1.14 11.41
N ARG A 32 3.54 -0.44 12.29
CA ARG A 32 4.12 0.69 13.01
C ARG A 32 5.34 0.24 13.82
N GLU A 33 5.22 -0.88 14.52
CA GLU A 33 6.33 -1.44 15.31
C GLU A 33 7.48 -1.90 14.42
N LYS A 34 7.18 -2.60 13.32
CA LYS A 34 8.21 -3.10 12.40
C LYS A 34 8.96 -1.98 11.67
N LEU A 35 8.29 -0.87 11.42
CA LEU A 35 8.84 0.20 10.60
C LEU A 35 9.36 1.39 11.42
N LYS A 36 9.19 1.38 12.72
CA LYS A 36 9.51 2.54 13.58
C LYS A 36 10.94 3.05 13.46
N ASP A 37 11.88 2.19 13.14
CA ASP A 37 13.30 2.55 13.03
C ASP A 37 13.73 2.80 11.59
N CYS A 38 12.82 2.70 10.62
CA CYS A 38 13.13 3.01 9.23
C CYS A 38 13.43 4.48 9.07
N LYS A 39 14.60 4.78 8.51
CA LYS A 39 15.03 6.16 8.23
C LYS A 39 14.86 6.51 6.76
N GLY A 40 14.80 5.51 5.91
CA GLY A 40 14.61 5.65 4.48
C GLY A 40 13.15 5.66 4.09
N ARG A 41 12.93 5.63 2.79
CA ARG A 41 11.60 5.70 2.20
C ARG A 41 10.93 4.33 2.25
N ILE A 42 9.63 4.35 2.53
CA ILE A 42 8.77 3.16 2.59
C ILE A 42 7.73 3.26 1.48
N LEU A 43 7.36 2.13 0.88
CA LEU A 43 6.27 2.05 -0.08
C LEU A 43 5.17 1.17 0.47
N GLU A 44 3.94 1.68 0.47
CA GLU A 44 2.77 0.81 0.63
C GLU A 44 2.21 0.53 -0.76
N ALA A 45 2.38 -0.71 -1.23
CA ALA A 45 1.79 -1.16 -2.48
C ALA A 45 0.34 -1.57 -2.23
N MET A 46 -0.53 -1.36 -3.24
CA MET A 46 -1.96 -1.58 -3.12
C MET A 46 -2.54 -0.76 -1.96
N VAL A 47 -2.18 0.52 -1.94
CA VAL A 47 -2.44 1.43 -0.81
C VAL A 47 -3.93 1.69 -0.57
N GLY A 48 -4.76 1.53 -1.58
CA GLY A 48 -6.18 1.79 -1.49
C GLY A 48 -6.48 3.23 -1.11
N SER A 49 -7.41 3.42 -0.19
CA SER A 49 -7.84 4.75 0.24
C SER A 49 -7.08 5.29 1.46
N GLY A 50 -6.03 4.59 1.91
CA GLY A 50 -5.12 5.13 2.90
C GLY A 50 -5.30 4.65 4.33
N ARG A 51 -5.99 3.55 4.54
CA ARG A 51 -6.25 2.99 5.88
C ARG A 51 -4.96 2.83 6.70
N VAL A 52 -3.90 2.38 6.08
CA VAL A 52 -2.62 2.10 6.75
C VAL A 52 -1.60 3.21 6.55
N ILE A 53 -1.46 3.73 5.32
CA ILE A 53 -0.44 4.77 5.05
C ILE A 53 -0.62 6.00 5.94
N ILE A 54 -1.86 6.40 6.20
CA ILE A 54 -2.10 7.62 6.98
C ILE A 54 -1.58 7.50 8.41
N PRO A 55 -1.89 6.45 9.18
CA PRO A 55 -1.27 6.30 10.51
C PRO A 55 0.25 6.25 10.48
N LEU A 56 0.84 5.65 9.44
CA LEU A 56 2.30 5.60 9.33
C LEU A 56 2.88 6.99 9.08
N LEU A 57 2.26 7.77 8.19
CA LEU A 57 2.68 9.15 7.94
C LEU A 57 2.54 10.00 9.19
N GLU A 58 1.47 9.83 9.95
CA GLU A 58 1.23 10.57 11.19
C GLU A 58 2.25 10.23 12.28
N SER A 59 2.86 9.04 12.20
CA SER A 59 3.94 8.65 13.12
C SER A 59 5.32 9.17 12.68
N GLY A 60 5.38 9.93 11.59
CA GLY A 60 6.61 10.58 11.15
C GLY A 60 7.42 9.80 10.11
N LEU A 61 6.89 8.69 9.61
CA LEU A 61 7.58 7.90 8.58
C LEU A 61 7.41 8.53 7.19
N THR A 62 8.36 8.31 6.30
CA THR A 62 8.29 8.75 4.91
C THR A 62 7.74 7.59 4.07
N VAL A 63 6.50 7.70 3.65
CA VAL A 63 5.80 6.61 2.96
C VAL A 63 5.19 7.12 1.66
N ASP A 64 5.47 6.41 0.56
CA ASP A 64 4.79 6.58 -0.72
C ASP A 64 3.73 5.50 -0.85
N GLY A 65 2.71 5.75 -1.69
CA GLY A 65 1.67 4.77 -1.96
C GLY A 65 1.52 4.52 -3.46
N VAL A 66 1.11 3.31 -3.82
CA VAL A 66 0.78 2.96 -5.20
C VAL A 66 -0.46 2.10 -5.23
N ASP A 67 -1.35 2.35 -6.19
CA ASP A 67 -2.56 1.56 -6.39
C ASP A 67 -2.94 1.58 -7.87
N TYR A 68 -3.68 0.58 -8.31
CA TYR A 68 -4.18 0.49 -9.67
C TYR A 68 -5.46 1.32 -9.88
N SER A 69 -6.21 1.58 -8.80
CA SER A 69 -7.50 2.27 -8.87
C SER A 69 -7.35 3.78 -8.67
N PRO A 70 -7.68 4.60 -9.70
CA PRO A 70 -7.67 6.05 -9.53
C PRO A 70 -8.70 6.53 -8.51
N HIS A 71 -9.81 5.82 -8.33
CA HIS A 71 -10.83 6.18 -7.34
C HIS A 71 -10.31 6.00 -5.92
N MET A 72 -9.61 4.89 -5.66
CA MET A 72 -8.96 4.66 -4.36
C MET A 72 -7.91 5.72 -4.08
N LEU A 73 -7.06 6.02 -5.07
CA LEU A 73 -6.02 7.04 -4.91
C LEU A 73 -6.60 8.44 -4.68
N SER A 74 -7.70 8.76 -5.35
CA SER A 74 -8.38 10.05 -5.15
C SER A 74 -8.88 10.17 -3.70
N SER A 75 -9.50 9.12 -3.18
CA SER A 75 -9.93 9.06 -1.79
C SER A 75 -8.76 9.17 -0.82
N CYS A 76 -7.68 8.44 -1.08
CA CYS A 76 -6.47 8.50 -0.27
C CYS A 76 -5.89 9.91 -0.23
N ARG A 77 -5.77 10.55 -1.38
CA ARG A 77 -5.26 11.92 -1.48
C ARG A 77 -6.11 12.92 -0.70
N ALA A 78 -7.44 12.82 -0.83
CA ALA A 78 -8.35 13.71 -0.12
C ALA A 78 -8.22 13.54 1.40
N ARG A 79 -8.13 12.30 1.88
CA ARG A 79 -7.97 12.01 3.30
C ARG A 79 -6.63 12.51 3.84
N CYS A 80 -5.57 12.38 3.05
CA CYS A 80 -4.26 12.91 3.43
C CYS A 80 -4.29 14.44 3.51
N GLU A 81 -4.87 15.09 2.52
CA GLU A 81 -4.96 16.56 2.49
C GLU A 81 -5.72 17.12 3.68
N GLU A 82 -6.80 16.46 4.09
CA GLU A 82 -7.55 16.85 5.29
C GLU A 82 -6.70 16.86 6.55
N ARG A 83 -5.61 16.09 6.56
CA ARG A 83 -4.72 15.95 7.71
C ARG A 83 -3.38 16.67 7.52
N GLY A 84 -3.26 17.46 6.45
CA GLY A 84 -2.01 18.16 6.16
C GLY A 84 -0.88 17.23 5.70
N LEU A 85 -1.21 16.07 5.16
CA LEU A 85 -0.23 15.08 4.69
C LEU A 85 -0.17 15.10 3.17
N HIS A 86 1.04 15.00 2.61
CA HIS A 86 1.25 15.11 1.17
C HIS A 86 2.20 14.03 0.66
N PRO A 87 1.84 12.72 0.79
CA PRO A 87 2.69 11.65 0.28
C PRO A 87 2.68 11.61 -1.24
N ASN A 88 3.70 10.99 -1.83
CA ASN A 88 3.66 10.66 -3.24
C ASN A 88 2.73 9.46 -3.44
N LEU A 89 1.73 9.63 -4.29
CA LEU A 89 0.78 8.58 -4.62
C LEU A 89 0.87 8.32 -6.12
N TYR A 90 1.06 7.06 -6.50
CA TYR A 90 1.26 6.67 -7.89
C TYR A 90 0.15 5.73 -8.34
N GLU A 91 -0.32 5.92 -9.57
CA GLU A 91 -1.24 5.00 -10.21
C GLU A 91 -0.43 4.03 -11.07
N ALA A 92 -0.45 2.75 -10.74
CA ALA A 92 0.30 1.74 -11.50
C ALA A 92 -0.20 0.34 -11.17
N ASN A 93 -0.04 -0.55 -12.16
CA ASN A 93 -0.20 -1.97 -11.99
C ASN A 93 1.14 -2.54 -11.50
N LEU A 94 1.14 -3.35 -10.45
CA LEU A 94 2.37 -3.89 -9.86
C LEU A 94 3.20 -4.71 -10.84
N VAL A 95 2.57 -5.39 -11.81
CA VAL A 95 3.32 -6.17 -12.80
C VAL A 95 4.15 -5.32 -13.75
N GLU A 96 3.85 -4.02 -13.81
CA GLU A 96 4.54 -3.05 -14.65
C GLU A 96 5.21 -1.94 -13.82
N LEU A 97 5.33 -2.15 -12.52
CA LEU A 97 5.78 -1.12 -11.60
C LEU A 97 7.13 -0.53 -12.00
N SER A 98 7.17 0.80 -12.08
CA SER A 98 8.39 1.55 -12.34
C SER A 98 8.26 2.92 -11.66
N LEU A 99 8.84 3.05 -10.48
CA LEU A 99 8.78 4.25 -9.67
C LEU A 99 10.17 4.90 -9.59
N PRO A 100 10.22 6.22 -9.29
CA PRO A 100 11.49 6.94 -9.31
C PRO A 100 12.38 6.71 -8.09
N HIS A 101 11.90 5.98 -7.08
CA HIS A 101 12.64 5.75 -5.84
C HIS A 101 12.87 4.28 -5.57
N LYS A 102 13.88 4.00 -4.76
CA LYS A 102 14.05 2.70 -4.11
C LYS A 102 13.66 2.85 -2.63
N TYR A 103 13.29 1.72 -2.02
CA TYR A 103 12.64 1.73 -0.71
C TYR A 103 13.39 0.85 0.28
N GLU A 104 13.50 1.33 1.52
CA GLU A 104 14.04 0.55 2.61
C GLU A 104 13.09 -0.57 3.00
N ALA A 105 11.79 -0.32 2.89
CA ALA A 105 10.75 -1.33 3.15
C ALA A 105 9.60 -1.14 2.18
N ILE A 106 8.98 -2.25 1.78
CA ILE A 106 7.75 -2.27 1.00
C ILE A 106 6.75 -3.12 1.77
N ILE A 107 5.53 -2.61 1.96
CA ILE A 107 4.48 -3.32 2.68
C ILE A 107 3.24 -3.48 1.80
N ILE A 108 2.54 -4.61 1.96
CA ILE A 108 1.24 -4.85 1.32
C ILE A 108 0.31 -5.43 2.39
N PRO A 109 -0.38 -4.57 3.14
CA PRO A 109 -1.23 -5.03 4.24
C PRO A 109 -2.58 -5.58 3.78
N GLY A 110 -3.30 -6.22 4.72
CA GLY A 110 -4.69 -6.58 4.56
C GLY A 110 -4.97 -7.70 3.55
N GLY A 111 -3.97 -8.52 3.22
CA GLY A 111 -4.14 -9.60 2.25
C GLY A 111 -4.34 -9.14 0.81
N SER A 112 -4.10 -7.86 0.52
CA SER A 112 -4.35 -7.28 -0.81
C SER A 112 -3.56 -7.96 -1.92
N PHE A 113 -2.38 -8.50 -1.62
CA PHE A 113 -1.58 -9.21 -2.61
C PHE A 113 -2.35 -10.39 -3.21
N LEU A 114 -3.25 -11.00 -2.44
CA LEU A 114 -4.07 -12.13 -2.89
C LEU A 114 -5.09 -11.74 -3.97
N LEU A 115 -5.31 -10.44 -4.22
CA LEU A 115 -6.15 -9.98 -5.33
C LEU A 115 -5.50 -10.23 -6.68
N ILE A 116 -4.20 -10.49 -6.73
CA ILE A 116 -3.52 -10.88 -7.96
C ILE A 116 -3.72 -12.39 -8.13
N GLU A 117 -4.64 -12.77 -9.01
CA GLU A 117 -5.10 -14.15 -9.12
C GLU A 117 -4.17 -15.06 -9.92
N LYS A 118 -3.53 -14.51 -10.96
CA LYS A 118 -2.66 -15.31 -11.84
C LYS A 118 -1.26 -15.43 -11.23
N ARG A 119 -0.77 -16.67 -11.18
CA ARG A 119 0.54 -16.97 -10.63
C ARG A 119 1.66 -16.19 -11.32
N GLU A 120 1.65 -16.14 -12.66
CA GLU A 120 2.67 -15.43 -13.43
C GLU A 120 2.69 -13.94 -13.07
N GLU A 121 1.52 -13.36 -12.88
CA GLU A 121 1.42 -11.94 -12.51
C GLU A 121 1.88 -11.71 -11.08
N SER A 122 1.60 -12.63 -10.15
CA SER A 122 2.11 -12.56 -8.78
C SER A 122 3.63 -12.58 -8.75
N ILE A 123 4.24 -13.48 -9.52
CA ILE A 123 5.69 -13.59 -9.62
C ILE A 123 6.28 -12.33 -10.23
N GLN A 124 5.67 -11.82 -11.30
CA GLN A 124 6.15 -10.60 -11.95
C GLN A 124 6.04 -9.40 -11.01
N ALA A 125 4.95 -9.29 -10.27
CA ALA A 125 4.78 -8.24 -9.28
C ALA A 125 5.86 -8.31 -8.21
N LEU A 126 6.16 -9.50 -7.69
CA LEU A 126 7.23 -9.68 -6.71
C LEU A 126 8.59 -9.28 -7.25
N ARG A 127 8.87 -9.59 -8.52
CA ARG A 127 10.11 -9.17 -9.18
C ARG A 127 10.23 -7.66 -9.25
N ARG A 128 9.14 -7.00 -9.65
CA ARG A 128 9.11 -5.54 -9.72
C ARG A 128 9.30 -4.91 -8.34
N LEU A 129 8.65 -5.45 -7.33
CA LEU A 129 8.82 -4.97 -5.95
C LEU A 129 10.26 -5.16 -5.49
N TYR A 130 10.85 -6.32 -5.76
CA TYR A 130 12.25 -6.59 -5.43
C TYR A 130 13.19 -5.56 -6.06
N GLU A 131 12.96 -5.22 -7.33
CA GLU A 131 13.75 -4.23 -8.04
C GLU A 131 13.67 -2.83 -7.42
N HIS A 132 12.63 -2.58 -6.64
CA HIS A 132 12.44 -1.29 -5.96
C HIS A 132 12.95 -1.27 -4.52
N LEU A 133 13.51 -2.39 -4.03
CA LEU A 133 14.10 -2.43 -2.70
C LEU A 133 15.54 -1.96 -2.73
N GLU A 134 15.94 -1.22 -1.69
CA GLU A 134 17.33 -0.93 -1.42
C GLU A 134 18.06 -2.21 -0.99
N PRO A 135 19.40 -2.30 -1.17
CA PRO A 135 20.14 -3.44 -0.63
C PRO A 135 19.88 -3.58 0.87
N GLY A 136 19.51 -4.79 1.29
CA GLY A 136 19.15 -5.07 2.68
C GLY A 136 17.73 -4.66 3.06
N GLY A 137 16.96 -4.14 2.09
CA GLY A 137 15.58 -3.77 2.32
C GLY A 137 14.68 -4.98 2.54
N MET A 138 13.46 -4.74 3.04
CA MET A 138 12.53 -5.82 3.36
C MET A 138 11.16 -5.61 2.73
N LEU A 139 10.53 -6.72 2.36
CA LEU A 139 9.15 -6.77 1.89
C LEU A 139 8.31 -7.47 2.94
N LEU A 140 7.25 -6.80 3.40
CA LEU A 140 6.31 -7.35 4.38
C LEU A 140 4.93 -7.41 3.74
N LEU A 141 4.31 -8.56 3.73
CA LEU A 141 2.94 -8.70 3.23
C LEU A 141 2.13 -9.65 4.10
N ASP A 142 0.83 -9.37 4.16
CA ASP A 142 -0.12 -10.22 4.86
C ASP A 142 -0.72 -11.21 3.89
N LEU A 143 -0.70 -12.48 4.27
CA LEU A 143 -1.36 -13.53 3.51
C LEU A 143 -2.34 -14.24 4.44
N PHE A 144 -3.54 -14.49 3.93
CA PHE A 144 -4.52 -15.26 4.67
C PHE A 144 -4.43 -16.72 4.23
N LEU A 145 -4.39 -17.62 5.21
CA LEU A 145 -4.44 -19.04 4.93
C LEU A 145 -5.89 -19.46 4.65
N PRO A 146 -6.12 -20.35 3.69
CA PRO A 146 -7.47 -20.84 3.40
C PRO A 146 -8.05 -21.69 4.52
#